data_859da838c912794f9edde0fb10a0a780
#
_entry.id   859da838c912794f9edde0fb10a0a780
#
_cell.length_a   1.000
_cell.length_b   1.000
_cell.length_c   1.000
_cell.angle_alpha   90.00
_cell.angle_beta   90.00
_cell.angle_gamma   90.00
#
_symmetry.space_group_name_H-M   'P 1'
#
loop_
_entity.id
_entity.type
_entity.pdbx_description
1 polymer ?
#
loop_
_entity_poly.entity_id
_entity_poly.type
_entity_poly.pdbx_seq_one_letter_code
_entity_poly.pdbx_strand_id
1 'polypeptide(L)'
;MKARMLNRINAFITFVIGLLGFGMTGCVKKYGSPEPPIIAEYGCPYATLEVKGKVTDEASQPIENIRVVTHSRYTDDAMETYTDENGNYQFDQTSVFPVDSVDIIATDTAGIYATDSVRVGVSYDRTGVSKEDHWNSGEGTAYHDFQLKKK
;
A
#
# COMPACT_ATOMS: atom_id res chain seq x y z
N MET A 1 -63.09 -54.46 -15.58
CA MET A 1 -63.45 -53.04 -15.25
C MET A 1 -62.43 -52.31 -14.37
N LYS A 2 -61.73 -52.93 -13.44
CA LYS A 2 -60.75 -52.25 -12.54
C LYS A 2 -59.54 -51.59 -13.26
N ALA A 3 -58.95 -52.22 -14.29
CA ALA A 3 -57.77 -51.70 -14.95
C ALA A 3 -58.02 -50.37 -15.73
N ARG A 4 -59.18 -50.24 -16.35
CA ARG A 4 -59.56 -49.00 -17.07
C ARG A 4 -59.82 -47.82 -16.14
N MET A 5 -60.31 -48.10 -14.93
CA MET A 5 -60.55 -47.08 -13.91
C MET A 5 -59.21 -46.60 -13.31
N LEU A 6 -58.26 -47.50 -13.07
CA LEU A 6 -56.92 -47.16 -12.59
C LEU A 6 -56.14 -46.25 -13.59
N ASN A 7 -56.22 -46.58 -14.88
CA ASN A 7 -55.55 -45.76 -15.90
C ASN A 7 -56.13 -44.34 -16.01
N ARG A 8 -57.43 -44.18 -15.79
CA ARG A 8 -58.04 -42.85 -15.83
C ARG A 8 -57.66 -42.03 -14.56
N ILE A 9 -57.54 -42.68 -13.42
CA ILE A 9 -57.06 -42.02 -12.17
C ILE A 9 -55.62 -41.61 -12.32
N ASN A 10 -54.76 -42.49 -12.83
CA ASN A 10 -53.34 -42.12 -13.05
C ASN A 10 -53.17 -40.98 -14.04
N ALA A 11 -53.94 -40.97 -15.14
CA ALA A 11 -53.91 -39.87 -16.11
C ALA A 11 -54.36 -38.54 -15.48
N PHE A 12 -55.37 -38.58 -14.63
CA PHE A 12 -55.81 -37.38 -13.91
C PHE A 12 -54.79 -36.87 -12.91
N ILE A 13 -54.15 -37.77 -12.16
CA ILE A 13 -53.07 -37.42 -11.18
C ILE A 13 -51.88 -36.82 -11.93
N THR A 14 -51.46 -37.40 -13.07
CA THR A 14 -50.36 -36.86 -13.87
C THR A 14 -50.67 -35.49 -14.44
N PHE A 15 -51.91 -35.25 -14.85
CA PHE A 15 -52.38 -33.95 -15.32
C PHE A 15 -52.35 -32.89 -14.22
N VAL A 16 -52.82 -33.25 -13.01
CA VAL A 16 -52.77 -32.32 -11.83
C VAL A 16 -51.37 -32.01 -11.40
N ILE A 17 -50.45 -33.01 -11.37
CA ILE A 17 -49.04 -32.81 -11.07
C ILE A 17 -48.37 -31.94 -12.13
N GLY A 18 -48.70 -32.12 -13.41
CA GLY A 18 -48.24 -31.27 -14.51
C GLY A 18 -48.67 -29.81 -14.34
N LEU A 19 -49.90 -29.56 -13.96
CA LEU A 19 -50.43 -28.23 -13.68
C LEU A 19 -49.76 -27.56 -12.46
N LEU A 20 -49.44 -28.31 -11.43
CA LEU A 20 -48.75 -27.82 -10.25
C LEU A 20 -47.26 -27.61 -10.49
N GLY A 21 -46.65 -28.35 -11.43
CA GLY A 21 -45.21 -28.23 -11.78
C GLY A 21 -44.87 -27.01 -12.64
N PHE A 22 -45.83 -26.44 -13.36
CA PHE A 22 -45.57 -25.27 -14.21
C PHE A 22 -45.52 -23.95 -13.47
N GLY A 23 -45.82 -23.92 -12.16
CA GLY A 23 -45.77 -22.72 -11.35
C GLY A 23 -44.36 -22.33 -10.85
N MET A 24 -43.33 -23.19 -11.07
CA MET A 24 -42.00 -22.96 -10.47
C MET A 24 -40.96 -22.33 -11.40
N THR A 25 -41.32 -21.93 -12.60
CA THR A 25 -40.39 -21.20 -13.48
C THR A 25 -40.32 -19.70 -13.20
N GLY A 26 -41.01 -19.22 -12.16
CA GLY A 26 -41.02 -17.79 -11.77
C GLY A 26 -39.90 -17.35 -10.82
N CYS A 27 -39.19 -18.26 -10.19
CA CYS A 27 -38.23 -17.92 -9.17
C CYS A 27 -36.77 -17.77 -9.63
N VAL A 28 -36.45 -18.05 -10.91
CA VAL A 28 -35.09 -17.96 -11.42
C VAL A 28 -34.71 -16.54 -11.87
N LYS A 29 -35.66 -15.63 -12.00
CA LYS A 29 -35.39 -14.24 -12.39
C LYS A 29 -35.22 -13.24 -11.25
N LYS A 30 -35.26 -13.68 -10.00
CA LYS A 30 -35.12 -12.78 -8.87
C LYS A 30 -33.78 -12.86 -8.14
N TYR A 31 -32.91 -13.74 -8.57
CA TYR A 31 -31.51 -13.68 -8.19
C TYR A 31 -30.74 -13.09 -9.40
N GLY A 32 -30.68 -11.80 -9.38
CA GLY A 32 -29.74 -10.91 -9.99
C GLY A 32 -29.12 -11.41 -11.28
N SER A 33 -29.30 -10.69 -12.36
CA SER A 33 -28.17 -10.35 -13.21
C SER A 33 -26.97 -10.28 -12.26
N PRO A 34 -25.87 -11.03 -12.45
CA PRO A 34 -24.68 -10.78 -11.66
C PRO A 34 -24.43 -9.29 -11.82
N GLU A 35 -24.62 -8.54 -10.74
CA GLU A 35 -24.04 -7.21 -10.66
C GLU A 35 -22.60 -7.43 -11.11
N PRO A 36 -22.09 -6.60 -12.03
CA PRO A 36 -20.69 -6.69 -12.40
C PRO A 36 -19.95 -6.82 -11.08
N PRO A 37 -19.04 -7.77 -10.93
CA PRO A 37 -18.35 -7.95 -9.67
C PRO A 37 -17.96 -6.54 -9.26
N ILE A 38 -18.42 -6.09 -8.08
CA ILE A 38 -17.84 -4.95 -7.44
C ILE A 38 -16.41 -5.41 -7.27
N ILE A 39 -15.57 -5.05 -8.22
CA ILE A 39 -14.13 -5.14 -8.04
C ILE A 39 -13.93 -4.13 -6.93
N ALA A 40 -14.03 -4.60 -5.70
CA ALA A 40 -13.46 -3.87 -4.60
C ALA A 40 -11.99 -3.79 -4.99
N GLU A 41 -11.60 -2.65 -5.55
CA GLU A 41 -10.21 -2.31 -5.74
C GLU A 41 -9.63 -2.19 -4.33
N TYR A 42 -9.25 -3.32 -3.76
CA TYR A 42 -8.41 -3.38 -2.58
C TYR A 42 -6.99 -3.01 -3.03
N GLY A 43 -6.82 -1.75 -3.40
CA GLY A 43 -5.50 -1.16 -3.58
C GLY A 43 -4.91 -0.84 -2.21
N CYS A 44 -3.62 -1.02 -2.05
CA CYS A 44 -2.90 -0.44 -0.93
C CYS A 44 -2.44 0.96 -1.33
N PRO A 45 -2.55 1.96 -0.46
CA PRO A 45 -1.94 3.26 -0.69
C PRO A 45 -0.45 3.10 -0.95
N TYR A 46 0.06 3.83 -1.92
CA TYR A 46 1.49 3.84 -2.25
C TYR A 46 1.97 5.26 -2.54
N ALA A 47 3.26 5.46 -2.43
CA ALA A 47 3.94 6.71 -2.69
C ALA A 47 5.36 6.45 -3.18
N THR A 48 6.00 7.47 -3.72
CA THR A 48 7.46 7.53 -3.82
C THR A 48 7.97 8.29 -2.60
N LEU A 49 9.06 7.84 -2.00
CA LEU A 49 9.69 8.50 -0.85
C LEU A 49 11.12 8.85 -1.20
N GLU A 50 11.44 10.15 -1.11
CA GLU A 50 12.79 10.68 -1.18
C GLU A 50 13.20 11.17 0.21
N VAL A 51 14.33 10.68 0.72
CA VAL A 51 14.95 11.17 1.96
C VAL A 51 16.34 11.67 1.63
N LYS A 52 16.64 12.93 1.93
CA LYS A 52 17.91 13.55 1.58
C LYS A 52 18.38 14.59 2.59
N GLY A 53 19.66 14.89 2.54
CA GLY A 53 20.26 15.92 3.39
C GLY A 53 21.77 15.92 3.30
N LYS A 54 22.40 16.63 4.23
CA LYS A 54 23.82 16.78 4.30
C LYS A 54 24.35 16.49 5.71
N VAL A 55 25.54 15.93 5.80
CA VAL A 55 26.25 15.71 7.06
C VAL A 55 27.50 16.59 7.12
N THR A 56 27.60 17.40 8.17
CA THR A 56 28.74 18.30 8.39
C THR A 56 29.30 18.12 9.82
N ASP A 57 30.49 18.61 10.04
CA ASP A 57 31.08 18.77 11.38
C ASP A 57 30.66 20.10 12.04
N GLU A 58 31.15 20.36 13.24
CA GLU A 58 30.90 21.59 14.01
C GLU A 58 31.45 22.87 13.32
N ALA A 59 32.42 22.71 12.41
CA ALA A 59 32.95 23.78 11.57
C ALA A 59 32.24 23.93 10.20
N SER A 60 31.09 23.23 10.03
CA SER A 60 30.32 23.19 8.79
C SER A 60 31.09 22.59 7.61
N GLN A 61 32.12 21.79 7.89
CA GLN A 61 32.82 21.06 6.83
C GLN A 61 32.07 19.76 6.52
N PRO A 62 31.91 19.37 5.24
CA PRO A 62 31.26 18.13 4.88
C PRO A 62 32.03 16.90 5.38
N ILE A 63 31.29 15.87 5.79
CA ILE A 63 31.89 14.62 6.23
C ILE A 63 31.47 13.51 5.26
N GLU A 64 32.44 12.91 4.62
CA GLU A 64 32.30 11.77 3.73
C GLU A 64 32.21 10.45 4.52
N ASN A 65 31.60 9.41 3.92
CA ASN A 65 31.53 8.05 4.45
C ASN A 65 30.78 7.91 5.80
N ILE A 66 29.92 8.83 6.12
CA ILE A 66 28.98 8.66 7.23
C ILE A 66 27.87 7.71 6.79
N ARG A 67 27.68 6.63 7.54
CA ARG A 67 26.58 5.68 7.34
C ARG A 67 25.29 6.36 7.78
N VAL A 68 24.35 6.52 6.86
CA VAL A 68 23.02 7.03 7.12
C VAL A 68 22.02 5.91 6.92
N VAL A 69 21.17 5.68 7.93
CA VAL A 69 20.13 4.66 7.90
C VAL A 69 18.78 5.34 8.14
N THR A 70 17.78 4.98 7.37
CA THR A 70 16.42 5.42 7.60
C THR A 70 15.51 4.24 7.92
N HIS A 71 14.63 4.44 8.89
CA HIS A 71 13.60 3.48 9.28
C HIS A 71 12.23 4.11 9.13
N SER A 72 11.32 3.37 8.51
CA SER A 72 9.89 3.67 8.53
C SER A 72 9.23 2.91 9.69
N ARG A 73 8.25 3.52 10.31
CA ARG A 73 7.50 2.88 11.41
C ARG A 73 6.70 1.65 10.98
N TYR A 74 6.43 1.50 9.68
CA TYR A 74 5.52 0.49 9.13
C TYR A 74 6.22 -0.61 8.33
N THR A 75 7.51 -0.50 8.10
CA THR A 75 8.31 -1.50 7.42
C THR A 75 9.57 -1.80 8.24
N ASP A 76 9.89 -3.08 8.38
CA ASP A 76 11.15 -3.50 9.00
C ASP A 76 12.36 -3.27 8.05
N ASP A 77 12.09 -2.77 6.84
CA ASP A 77 13.12 -2.52 5.83
C ASP A 77 13.83 -1.19 6.16
N ALA A 78 15.05 -1.32 6.66
CA ALA A 78 15.96 -0.19 6.80
C ALA A 78 16.64 0.08 5.47
N MET A 79 16.59 1.33 5.00
CA MET A 79 17.44 1.77 3.90
C MET A 79 18.76 2.32 4.44
N GLU A 80 19.85 2.04 3.74
CA GLU A 80 21.19 2.44 4.12
C GLU A 80 21.90 3.10 2.94
N THR A 81 22.59 4.20 3.21
CA THR A 81 23.49 4.87 2.27
C THR A 81 24.68 5.47 3.02
N TYR A 82 25.65 5.97 2.27
CA TYR A 82 26.82 6.67 2.81
C TYR A 82 26.90 8.07 2.19
N THR A 83 27.40 9.04 2.98
CA THR A 83 27.60 10.39 2.48
C THR A 83 28.72 10.42 1.42
N ASP A 84 28.50 11.25 0.40
CA ASP A 84 29.50 11.54 -0.64
C ASP A 84 30.60 12.51 -0.16
N GLU A 85 31.55 12.86 -1.07
CA GLU A 85 32.65 13.80 -0.82
C GLU A 85 32.16 15.20 -0.36
N ASN A 86 30.92 15.56 -0.70
CA ASN A 86 30.31 16.83 -0.30
C ASN A 86 29.45 16.68 0.96
N GLY A 87 29.45 15.50 1.58
CA GLY A 87 28.66 15.15 2.74
C GLY A 87 27.17 14.92 2.46
N ASN A 88 26.74 14.84 1.20
CA ASN A 88 25.34 14.62 0.87
C ASN A 88 24.97 13.15 0.96
N TYR A 89 23.72 12.89 1.37
CA TYR A 89 23.10 11.58 1.34
C TYR A 89 21.71 11.64 0.69
N GLN A 90 21.30 10.58 0.04
CA GLN A 90 19.99 10.45 -0.58
C GLN A 90 19.53 9.00 -0.61
N PHE A 91 18.23 8.82 -0.36
CA PHE A 91 17.49 7.57 -0.54
C PHE A 91 16.29 7.84 -1.44
N ASP A 92 16.07 6.95 -2.39
CA ASP A 92 14.88 6.97 -3.24
C ASP A 92 14.21 5.60 -3.18
N GLN A 93 12.93 5.60 -2.81
CA GLN A 93 12.15 4.38 -2.78
C GLN A 93 10.78 4.59 -3.44
N THR A 94 10.43 3.68 -4.35
CA THR A 94 9.15 3.70 -5.05
C THR A 94 8.19 2.66 -4.48
N SER A 95 6.89 2.92 -4.62
CA SER A 95 5.82 2.00 -4.19
C SER A 95 5.88 1.63 -2.71
N VAL A 96 6.24 2.59 -1.86
CA VAL A 96 6.19 2.43 -0.41
C VAL A 96 4.82 2.78 0.14
N PHE A 97 4.49 2.22 1.31
CA PHE A 97 3.31 2.68 2.03
C PHE A 97 3.54 4.11 2.52
N PRO A 98 2.60 5.06 2.32
CA PRO A 98 2.75 6.43 2.77
C PRO A 98 2.93 6.50 4.30
N VAL A 99 3.95 7.24 4.74
CA VAL A 99 4.32 7.42 6.14
C VAL A 99 4.32 8.89 6.52
N ASP A 100 3.90 9.22 7.74
CA ASP A 100 3.90 10.61 8.22
C ASP A 100 5.29 11.09 8.59
N SER A 101 6.19 10.17 8.96
CA SER A 101 7.55 10.49 9.40
C SER A 101 8.48 9.30 9.22
N VAL A 102 9.78 9.61 9.10
CA VAL A 102 10.88 8.65 9.08
C VAL A 102 11.90 8.98 10.16
N ASP A 103 12.51 7.95 10.74
CA ASP A 103 13.65 8.11 11.64
C ASP A 103 14.93 8.00 10.80
N ILE A 104 15.79 9.00 10.90
CA ILE A 104 17.09 9.05 10.19
C ILE A 104 18.19 8.99 11.23
N ILE A 105 19.15 8.11 11.04
CA ILE A 105 20.29 7.90 11.96
C ILE A 105 21.59 8.05 11.16
N ALA A 106 22.45 8.98 11.58
CA ALA A 106 23.76 9.18 11.02
C ALA A 106 24.82 8.61 11.97
N THR A 107 25.63 7.66 11.50
CA THR A 107 26.65 6.99 12.31
C THR A 107 27.99 7.01 11.59
N ASP A 108 29.01 7.53 12.28
CA ASP A 108 30.38 7.41 11.84
C ASP A 108 30.96 6.04 12.19
N THR A 109 31.23 5.21 11.20
CA THR A 109 31.81 3.88 11.36
C THR A 109 33.29 3.94 11.72
N ALA A 110 33.99 5.04 11.44
CA ALA A 110 35.38 5.28 11.88
C ALA A 110 35.47 5.67 13.37
N GLY A 111 34.35 6.07 13.97
CA GLY A 111 34.26 6.34 15.39
C GLY A 111 34.80 7.71 15.84
N ILE A 112 35.06 8.61 14.91
CA ILE A 112 35.56 9.98 15.16
C ILE A 112 34.44 10.87 15.65
N TYR A 113 33.22 10.70 15.09
CA TYR A 113 32.07 11.51 15.38
C TYR A 113 31.02 10.72 16.20
N ALA A 114 30.24 11.45 16.97
CA ALA A 114 29.12 10.87 17.72
C ALA A 114 27.97 10.54 16.76
N THR A 115 27.27 9.45 17.01
CA THR A 115 26.02 9.13 16.29
C THR A 115 24.95 10.14 16.66
N ASP A 116 24.19 10.57 15.67
CA ASP A 116 23.01 11.42 15.84
C ASP A 116 21.79 10.82 15.15
N SER A 117 20.60 11.16 15.63
CA SER A 117 19.35 10.64 15.09
C SER A 117 18.23 11.66 15.20
N VAL A 118 17.35 11.67 14.21
CA VAL A 118 16.22 12.60 14.15
C VAL A 118 14.99 11.92 13.57
N ARG A 119 13.82 12.35 14.01
CA ARG A 119 12.54 12.03 13.36
C ARG A 119 12.12 13.20 12.50
N VAL A 120 11.91 12.97 11.21
CA VAL A 120 11.54 13.98 10.21
C VAL A 120 10.17 13.66 9.65
N GLY A 121 9.31 14.68 9.59
CA GLY A 121 8.01 14.58 8.91
C GLY A 121 8.18 14.48 7.40
N VAL A 122 7.33 13.68 6.74
CA VAL A 122 7.30 13.53 5.29
C VAL A 122 6.25 14.47 4.72
N SER A 123 6.64 15.28 3.73
CA SER A 123 5.73 16.15 2.98
C SER A 123 5.41 15.52 1.63
N TYR A 124 4.13 15.38 1.30
CA TYR A 124 3.69 14.77 0.05
C TYR A 124 3.23 15.82 -0.96
N ASP A 125 3.75 15.70 -2.19
CA ASP A 125 3.29 16.45 -3.36
C ASP A 125 2.55 15.51 -4.30
N ARG A 126 1.30 15.84 -4.62
CA ARG A 126 0.46 15.09 -5.57
C ARG A 126 0.41 15.72 -6.96
N THR A 127 1.28 16.68 -7.24
CA THR A 127 1.38 17.30 -8.56
C THR A 127 1.74 16.23 -9.60
N GLY A 128 0.91 16.10 -10.64
CA GLY A 128 1.09 15.06 -11.66
C GLY A 128 0.42 13.71 -11.39
N VAL A 129 -0.11 13.49 -10.19
CA VAL A 129 -0.91 12.28 -9.90
C VAL A 129 -2.31 12.40 -10.52
N SER A 130 -2.76 11.37 -11.25
CA SER A 130 -4.11 11.32 -11.81
C SER A 130 -5.17 11.41 -10.70
N LYS A 131 -6.25 12.14 -10.96
CA LYS A 131 -7.39 12.24 -10.02
C LYS A 131 -8.11 10.90 -9.84
N GLU A 132 -7.95 9.99 -10.80
CA GLU A 132 -8.54 8.65 -10.78
C GLU A 132 -7.70 7.68 -9.95
N ASP A 133 -6.43 7.99 -9.72
CA ASP A 133 -5.53 7.18 -8.90
C ASP A 133 -5.65 7.61 -7.42
N HIS A 134 -6.64 7.06 -6.75
CA HIS A 134 -6.90 7.34 -5.34
C HIS A 134 -5.88 6.72 -4.39
N TRP A 135 -5.12 5.74 -4.87
CA TRP A 135 -4.15 4.99 -4.07
C TRP A 135 -2.76 5.62 -4.07
N ASN A 136 -2.47 6.44 -5.08
CA ASN A 136 -1.19 7.15 -5.18
C ASN A 136 -1.19 8.39 -4.29
N SER A 137 -0.35 8.41 -3.27
CA SER A 137 -0.17 9.56 -2.38
C SER A 137 0.81 10.61 -2.92
N GLY A 138 1.42 10.34 -4.08
CA GLY A 138 2.37 11.25 -4.72
C GLY A 138 3.81 11.04 -4.28
N GLU A 139 4.60 12.12 -4.36
CA GLU A 139 6.02 12.12 -3.99
C GLU A 139 6.18 12.65 -2.57
N GLY A 140 6.62 11.81 -1.65
CA GLY A 140 6.96 12.16 -0.28
C GLY A 140 8.42 12.60 -0.19
N THR A 141 8.69 13.71 0.48
CA THR A 141 10.05 14.19 0.72
C THR A 141 10.29 14.42 2.21
N ALA A 142 11.41 13.91 2.70
CA ALA A 142 11.95 14.22 4.02
C ALA A 142 13.36 14.80 3.86
N TYR A 143 13.60 15.93 4.48
CA TYR A 143 14.89 16.64 4.39
C TYR A 143 15.45 16.90 5.78
N HIS A 144 16.73 16.56 6.00
CA HIS A 144 17.43 16.89 7.24
C HIS A 144 18.95 17.00 7.04
N ASP A 145 19.56 18.05 7.60
CA ASP A 145 21.00 18.20 7.66
C ASP A 145 21.51 17.87 9.07
N PHE A 146 22.49 16.99 9.15
CA PHE A 146 23.17 16.65 10.40
C PHE A 146 24.42 17.51 10.62
N GLN A 147 24.63 17.91 11.89
CA GLN A 147 25.89 18.48 12.33
C GLN A 147 26.48 17.60 13.43
N LEU A 148 27.43 16.73 13.06
CA LEU A 148 28.00 15.75 13.98
C LEU A 148 29.10 16.37 14.85
N LYS A 149 29.11 15.99 16.13
CA LYS A 149 30.14 16.41 17.10
C LYS A 149 31.25 15.37 17.17
N LYS A 150 32.49 15.82 17.28
CA LYS A 150 33.60 14.94 17.59
C LYS A 150 33.43 14.33 18.98
N LYS A 151 33.82 13.05 19.10
CA LYS A 151 33.87 12.35 20.40
C LYS A 151 35.00 12.82 21.26
#